data_b9069e66630843f5f2ccb29edc0f84c7
#
_entry.id   b9069e66630843f5f2ccb29edc0f84c7
#
_cell.length_a   1.000
_cell.length_b   1.000
_cell.length_c   1.000
_cell.angle_alpha   90.00
_cell.angle_beta   90.00
_cell.angle_gamma   90.00
#
_symmetry.space_group_name_H-M   'P 1'
#
loop_
_entity.id
_entity.type
_entity.pdbx_description
1 polymer ?
#
loop_
_entity_poly.entity_id
_entity_poly.type
_entity_poly.pdbx_seq_one_letter_code
_entity_poly.pdbx_strand_id
1 'polypeptide(L)'
;KFPNNSQWGFFPSAPAAWRVSQEKFWDVSPKAVSNLKLRASYGALGNSNVDPYTYLETFGLSTFGTGSGDAARYLFGQAKLRYTSLPGQIPDNIGWETSKTFDVGLDAGFLNGRLNLTADYYIRKTVDMYTVGPTLPDTFGATAPKGNYADMSTYGYEIALSYNDSFKLAGKPFNFGIK
;
A
#
# COMPACT_ATOMS: atom_id res chain seq x y z
N LYS A 1 -12.53 -12.24 7.67
CA LYS A 1 -12.62 -11.64 6.33
C LYS A 1 -12.27 -12.64 5.24
N PHE A 2 -11.29 -13.49 5.46
CA PHE A 2 -10.81 -14.48 4.52
C PHE A 2 -11.27 -15.90 4.88
N PRO A 3 -11.31 -16.83 3.91
CA PRO A 3 -11.55 -18.23 4.20
C PRO A 3 -10.45 -18.83 5.10
N ASN A 4 -10.72 -19.96 5.73
CA ASN A 4 -9.87 -20.55 6.78
C ASN A 4 -8.40 -20.76 6.38
N ASN A 5 -8.13 -21.02 5.10
CA ASN A 5 -6.79 -21.23 4.56
C ASN A 5 -5.99 -19.94 4.29
N SER A 6 -6.62 -18.77 4.33
CA SER A 6 -6.01 -17.47 4.01
C SER A 6 -6.09 -16.47 5.16
N GLN A 7 -6.48 -16.90 6.37
CA GLN A 7 -6.66 -15.98 7.51
C GLN A 7 -5.35 -15.41 8.04
N TRP A 8 -4.25 -16.12 7.88
CA TRP A 8 -2.94 -15.74 8.40
C TRP A 8 -2.01 -15.35 7.26
N GLY A 9 -1.29 -14.25 7.44
CA GLY A 9 -0.25 -13.77 6.54
C GLY A 9 1.05 -13.52 7.31
N PHE A 10 2.20 -13.77 6.68
CA PHE A 10 3.51 -13.45 7.23
C PHE A 10 4.13 -12.31 6.45
N PHE A 11 4.40 -11.19 7.14
CA PHE A 11 4.90 -9.95 6.54
C PHE A 11 6.20 -9.51 7.20
N PRO A 12 7.34 -10.06 6.77
CA PRO A 12 8.64 -9.75 7.36
C PRO A 12 9.11 -8.36 6.99
N SER A 13 9.89 -7.72 7.91
CA SER A 13 10.56 -6.46 7.67
C SER A 13 11.96 -6.50 8.31
N ALA A 14 12.96 -6.03 7.56
CA ALA A 14 14.34 -5.98 8.01
C ALA A 14 15.01 -4.69 7.53
N PRO A 15 15.33 -3.73 8.42
CA PRO A 15 16.16 -2.57 8.14
C PRO A 15 17.63 -2.87 8.44
N ALA A 16 18.54 -2.27 7.68
CA ALA A 16 19.97 -2.22 7.94
C ALA A 16 20.50 -0.80 7.73
N ALA A 17 21.47 -0.41 8.54
CA ALA A 17 22.12 0.89 8.38
C ALA A 17 23.60 0.79 8.79
N TRP A 18 24.46 1.40 7.98
CA TRP A 18 25.88 1.44 8.22
C TRP A 18 26.38 2.88 8.19
N ARG A 19 26.96 3.30 9.32
CA ARG A 19 27.54 4.63 9.45
C ARG A 19 29.04 4.56 9.11
N VAL A 20 29.33 4.69 7.82
CA VAL A 20 30.69 4.59 7.26
C VAL A 20 31.62 5.63 7.87
N SER A 21 31.12 6.84 8.16
CA SER A 21 31.91 7.93 8.75
C SER A 21 32.40 7.68 10.19
N GLN A 22 31.96 6.60 10.85
CA GLN A 22 32.44 6.22 12.19
C GLN A 22 33.37 5.01 12.17
N GLU A 23 33.70 4.49 11.00
CA GLU A 23 34.63 3.38 10.87
C GLU A 23 36.08 3.82 11.03
N LYS A 24 36.92 2.91 11.53
CA LYS A 24 38.37 3.19 11.80
C LYS A 24 39.15 3.54 10.54
N PHE A 25 38.71 3.11 9.37
CA PHE A 25 39.34 3.40 8.09
C PHE A 25 38.94 4.77 7.52
N TRP A 26 37.95 5.46 8.15
CA TRP A 26 37.46 6.74 7.69
C TRP A 26 38.37 7.88 8.19
N ASP A 27 39.28 8.34 7.31
CA ASP A 27 40.19 9.44 7.58
C ASP A 27 39.86 10.68 6.74
N VAL A 28 38.59 11.04 6.69
CA VAL A 28 38.11 12.21 5.95
C VAL A 28 37.77 13.33 6.92
N SER A 29 38.32 14.54 6.66
CA SER A 29 38.05 15.70 7.49
C SER A 29 36.55 15.97 7.65
N PRO A 30 36.05 16.23 8.87
CA PRO A 30 34.64 16.59 9.11
C PRO A 30 34.15 17.85 8.35
N LYS A 31 35.12 18.71 7.95
CA LYS A 31 34.80 19.85 7.08
C LYS A 31 34.37 19.41 5.68
N ALA A 32 34.95 18.32 5.14
CA ALA A 32 34.59 17.78 3.87
C ALA A 32 33.32 16.89 3.98
N VAL A 33 33.42 15.82 4.80
CA VAL A 33 32.30 14.92 5.05
C VAL A 33 32.20 14.65 6.55
N SER A 34 31.22 15.26 7.21
CA SER A 34 31.00 15.15 8.64
C SER A 34 30.19 13.91 9.05
N ASN A 35 29.37 13.39 8.12
CA ASN A 35 28.58 12.17 8.32
C ASN A 35 28.36 11.49 6.99
N LEU A 36 28.51 10.17 6.97
CA LEU A 36 28.13 9.32 5.83
C LEU A 36 27.48 8.06 6.39
N LYS A 37 26.19 7.86 6.03
CA LYS A 37 25.42 6.71 6.45
C LYS A 37 24.69 6.11 5.26
N LEU A 38 24.84 4.83 5.08
CA LEU A 38 24.09 4.02 4.12
C LEU A 38 22.93 3.34 4.85
N ARG A 39 21.80 3.29 4.19
CA ARG A 39 20.58 2.61 4.67
C ARG A 39 20.09 1.64 3.62
N ALA A 40 19.57 0.52 4.05
CA ALA A 40 18.84 -0.39 3.21
C ALA A 40 17.70 -1.00 4.03
N SER A 41 16.53 -1.11 3.44
CA SER A 41 15.42 -1.78 4.08
C SER A 41 14.63 -2.65 3.09
N TYR A 42 14.09 -3.72 3.61
CA TYR A 42 13.11 -4.53 2.92
C TYR A 42 11.95 -4.79 3.87
N GLY A 43 10.73 -4.59 3.39
CA GLY A 43 9.54 -4.86 4.17
C GLY A 43 8.39 -5.37 3.32
N ALA A 44 7.65 -6.31 3.86
CA ALA A 44 6.38 -6.74 3.33
C ALA A 44 5.25 -6.28 4.25
N LEU A 45 4.16 -5.80 3.67
CA LEU A 45 2.97 -5.35 4.38
C LEU A 45 1.73 -6.00 3.75
N GLY A 46 0.88 -6.60 4.59
CA GLY A 46 -0.40 -7.17 4.16
C GLY A 46 -1.54 -6.17 4.33
N ASN A 47 -2.40 -6.09 3.32
CA ASN A 47 -3.64 -5.33 3.37
C ASN A 47 -4.84 -6.27 3.21
N SER A 48 -5.87 -6.08 4.05
CA SER A 48 -7.11 -6.87 4.04
C SER A 48 -8.33 -6.01 3.75
N ASN A 49 -8.24 -5.13 2.78
CA ASN A 49 -9.34 -4.23 2.40
C ASN A 49 -10.45 -4.96 1.63
N VAL A 50 -10.99 -6.01 2.24
CA VAL A 50 -12.08 -6.83 1.73
C VAL A 50 -13.21 -6.82 2.75
N ASP A 51 -14.45 -6.75 2.29
CA ASP A 51 -15.60 -6.81 3.18
C ASP A 51 -15.69 -8.17 3.90
N PRO A 52 -16.22 -8.18 5.14
CA PRO A 52 -16.45 -9.44 5.85
C PRO A 52 -17.39 -10.35 5.06
N TYR A 53 -17.10 -11.66 5.09
CA TYR A 53 -17.95 -12.71 4.51
C TYR A 53 -18.09 -12.70 2.98
N THR A 54 -17.27 -11.93 2.24
CA THR A 54 -17.30 -11.89 0.76
C THR A 54 -17.02 -13.25 0.13
N TYR A 55 -16.39 -14.16 0.86
CA TYR A 55 -16.11 -15.53 0.44
C TYR A 55 -17.29 -16.51 0.64
N LEU A 56 -18.42 -16.03 1.17
CA LEU A 56 -19.62 -16.86 1.35
C LEU A 56 -20.61 -16.61 0.21
N GLU A 57 -21.12 -17.70 -0.30
CA GLU A 57 -22.22 -17.66 -1.26
C GLU A 57 -23.52 -17.27 -0.53
N THR A 58 -24.17 -16.21 -1.01
CA THR A 58 -25.37 -15.68 -0.41
C THR A 58 -26.49 -15.55 -1.43
N PHE A 59 -27.69 -15.99 -1.06
CA PHE A 59 -28.89 -15.80 -1.87
C PHE A 59 -29.56 -14.47 -1.51
N GLY A 60 -29.86 -13.66 -2.52
CA GLY A 60 -30.69 -12.48 -2.34
C GLY A 60 -32.16 -12.89 -2.15
N LEU A 61 -32.80 -12.41 -1.07
CA LEU A 61 -34.22 -12.57 -0.86
C LEU A 61 -34.95 -11.29 -1.27
N SER A 62 -35.83 -11.37 -2.25
CA SER A 62 -36.64 -10.25 -2.70
C SER A 62 -38.14 -10.62 -2.65
N THR A 63 -38.99 -9.58 -2.62
CA THR A 63 -40.44 -9.76 -2.63
C THR A 63 -40.99 -9.19 -3.93
N PHE A 64 -41.79 -9.93 -4.62
CA PHE A 64 -42.46 -9.42 -5.83
C PHE A 64 -43.25 -8.16 -5.51
N GLY A 65 -43.19 -7.16 -6.42
CA GLY A 65 -43.93 -5.93 -6.29
C GLY A 65 -43.23 -4.81 -5.50
N THR A 66 -41.93 -4.93 -5.16
CA THR A 66 -41.18 -3.88 -4.51
C THR A 66 -40.22 -3.16 -5.42
N GLY A 67 -40.05 -3.58 -6.69
CA GLY A 67 -39.14 -2.97 -7.68
C GLY A 67 -39.89 -2.45 -8.92
N SER A 68 -39.18 -1.65 -9.73
CA SER A 68 -39.66 -1.26 -11.08
C SER A 68 -39.35 -2.38 -12.06
N GLY A 69 -40.38 -2.96 -12.63
CA GLY A 69 -40.24 -4.01 -13.67
C GLY A 69 -41.41 -5.00 -13.67
N ASP A 70 -41.40 -5.93 -14.60
CA ASP A 70 -42.47 -6.90 -14.77
C ASP A 70 -42.68 -7.82 -13.57
N ALA A 71 -41.63 -8.10 -12.82
CA ALA A 71 -41.70 -8.86 -11.55
C ALA A 71 -42.58 -8.18 -10.48
N ALA A 72 -42.83 -6.87 -10.59
CA ALA A 72 -43.73 -6.14 -9.69
C ALA A 72 -45.20 -6.45 -9.90
N ARG A 73 -45.57 -7.09 -10.98
CA ARG A 73 -46.97 -7.28 -11.42
C ARG A 73 -47.55 -8.63 -11.04
N TYR A 74 -46.75 -9.60 -10.66
CA TYR A 74 -47.24 -10.94 -10.35
C TYR A 74 -47.64 -11.05 -8.86
N LEU A 75 -48.95 -11.14 -8.64
CA LEU A 75 -49.55 -11.45 -7.35
C LEU A 75 -50.16 -12.87 -7.43
N PHE A 76 -49.88 -13.67 -6.43
CA PHE A 76 -50.58 -14.94 -6.21
C PHE A 76 -51.75 -14.68 -5.25
N GLY A 77 -52.95 -14.41 -5.82
CA GLY A 77 -54.06 -13.86 -5.06
C GLY A 77 -53.72 -12.45 -4.57
N GLN A 78 -53.77 -12.22 -3.25
CA GLN A 78 -53.41 -10.95 -2.62
C GLN A 78 -52.00 -11.01 -1.99
N ALA A 79 -51.29 -12.12 -2.13
CA ALA A 79 -49.98 -12.30 -1.51
C ALA A 79 -48.83 -11.91 -2.45
N LYS A 80 -47.90 -11.13 -1.94
CA LYS A 80 -46.60 -10.86 -2.57
C LYS A 80 -45.68 -12.01 -2.22
N LEU A 81 -45.33 -12.81 -3.23
CA LEU A 81 -44.40 -13.92 -3.03
C LEU A 81 -42.96 -13.44 -2.86
N ARG A 82 -42.22 -14.16 -2.03
CA ARG A 82 -40.75 -14.00 -1.94
C ARG A 82 -40.09 -14.89 -2.99
N TYR A 83 -39.03 -14.39 -3.56
CA TYR A 83 -38.19 -15.16 -4.48
C TYR A 83 -36.72 -14.99 -4.13
N THR A 84 -35.91 -15.96 -4.50
CA THR A 84 -34.43 -15.90 -4.38
C THR A 84 -33.86 -15.57 -5.75
N SER A 85 -32.89 -14.64 -5.76
CA SER A 85 -32.03 -14.46 -6.92
C SER A 85 -30.91 -15.51 -6.90
N LEU A 86 -30.35 -15.79 -8.07
CA LEU A 86 -29.13 -16.59 -8.16
C LEU A 86 -28.04 -15.91 -7.34
N PRO A 87 -27.20 -16.71 -6.64
CA PRO A 87 -26.09 -16.15 -5.89
C PRO A 87 -25.09 -15.45 -6.82
N GLY A 88 -24.44 -14.40 -6.31
CA GLY A 88 -23.32 -13.78 -6.99
C GLY A 88 -22.14 -14.75 -7.08
N GLN A 89 -21.34 -14.60 -8.12
CA GLN A 89 -20.12 -15.41 -8.25
C GLN A 89 -19.10 -15.00 -7.21
N ILE A 90 -18.47 -15.99 -6.61
CA ILE A 90 -17.39 -15.83 -5.63
C ILE A 90 -16.07 -16.18 -6.31
N PRO A 91 -15.03 -15.37 -6.21
CA PRO A 91 -13.73 -15.71 -6.72
C PRO A 91 -13.06 -16.78 -5.85
N ASP A 92 -12.33 -17.68 -6.48
CA ASP A 92 -11.59 -18.76 -5.80
C ASP A 92 -10.37 -18.24 -5.01
N ASN A 93 -9.90 -17.00 -5.31
CA ASN A 93 -8.65 -16.44 -4.82
C ASN A 93 -8.86 -15.17 -3.98
N ILE A 94 -9.57 -15.27 -2.87
CA ILE A 94 -9.66 -14.17 -1.91
C ILE A 94 -8.57 -14.32 -0.85
N GLY A 95 -7.61 -13.40 -0.83
CA GLY A 95 -6.49 -13.42 0.10
C GLY A 95 -5.94 -12.03 0.42
N TRP A 96 -4.77 -12.00 1.02
CA TRP A 96 -4.04 -10.79 1.36
C TRP A 96 -3.47 -10.12 0.12
N GLU A 97 -3.74 -8.85 -0.02
CA GLU A 97 -2.95 -7.96 -0.87
C GLU A 97 -1.60 -7.72 -0.18
N THR A 98 -0.50 -7.93 -0.87
CA THR A 98 0.84 -7.80 -0.29
C THR A 98 1.64 -6.71 -0.97
N SER A 99 2.06 -5.70 -0.20
CA SER A 99 2.97 -4.66 -0.64
C SER A 99 4.38 -4.94 -0.15
N LYS A 100 5.31 -5.18 -1.07
CA LYS A 100 6.74 -5.42 -0.81
C LYS A 100 7.51 -4.17 -1.22
N THR A 101 8.24 -3.59 -0.25
CA THR A 101 9.04 -2.39 -0.51
C THR A 101 10.50 -2.71 -0.26
N PHE A 102 11.36 -2.41 -1.22
CA PHE A 102 12.80 -2.35 -1.07
C PHE A 102 13.22 -0.88 -1.18
N ASP A 103 14.05 -0.45 -0.26
CA ASP A 103 14.52 0.92 -0.15
C ASP A 103 16.02 0.95 0.13
N VAL A 104 16.74 1.83 -0.55
CA VAL A 104 18.16 2.12 -0.32
C VAL A 104 18.33 3.62 -0.18
N GLY A 105 18.95 4.04 0.91
CA GLY A 105 19.15 5.44 1.23
C GLY A 105 20.57 5.80 1.59
N LEU A 106 20.92 7.05 1.32
CA LEU A 106 22.19 7.69 1.65
C LEU A 106 21.91 8.95 2.46
N ASP A 107 22.54 9.05 3.64
CA ASP A 107 22.59 10.30 4.41
C ASP A 107 24.03 10.81 4.41
N ALA A 108 24.27 12.00 3.86
CA ALA A 108 25.58 12.64 3.83
C ALA A 108 25.52 14.02 4.46
N GLY A 109 26.45 14.29 5.40
CA GLY A 109 26.64 15.58 6.01
C GLY A 109 27.97 16.20 5.59
N PHE A 110 27.98 17.48 5.27
CA PHE A 110 29.14 18.25 4.83
C PHE A 110 29.29 19.52 5.67
N LEU A 111 30.44 20.16 5.57
CA LEU A 111 30.71 21.46 6.21
C LEU A 111 30.45 21.44 7.74
N ASN A 112 30.95 20.42 8.43
CA ASN A 112 30.72 20.21 9.87
C ASN A 112 29.21 20.07 10.21
N GLY A 113 28.40 19.43 9.31
CA GLY A 113 26.97 19.18 9.50
C GLY A 113 26.06 20.34 9.11
N ARG A 114 26.60 21.43 8.55
CA ARG A 114 25.78 22.54 8.05
C ARG A 114 25.00 22.18 6.82
N LEU A 115 25.59 21.43 5.89
CA LEU A 115 24.94 20.95 4.68
C LEU A 115 24.64 19.46 4.85
N ASN A 116 23.35 19.07 4.71
CA ASN A 116 22.93 17.68 4.80
C ASN A 116 22.16 17.30 3.54
N LEU A 117 22.54 16.16 2.99
CA LEU A 117 21.91 15.52 1.84
C LEU A 117 21.32 14.19 2.30
N THR A 118 20.07 13.97 1.99
CA THR A 118 19.41 12.65 2.08
C THR A 118 18.94 12.27 0.69
N ALA A 119 19.29 11.09 0.24
CA ALA A 119 18.84 10.56 -1.05
C ALA A 119 18.36 9.12 -0.85
N ASP A 120 17.16 8.85 -1.32
CA ASP A 120 16.52 7.53 -1.23
C ASP A 120 16.09 7.06 -2.61
N TYR A 121 16.22 5.77 -2.86
CA TYR A 121 15.66 5.08 -4.01
C TYR A 121 14.83 3.90 -3.52
N TYR A 122 13.59 3.81 -3.98
CA TYR A 122 12.69 2.76 -3.56
C TYR A 122 12.02 2.05 -4.74
N ILE A 123 11.74 0.78 -4.54
CA ILE A 123 10.88 -0.04 -5.40
C ILE A 123 9.81 -0.65 -4.52
N ARG A 124 8.54 -0.37 -4.85
CA ARG A 124 7.38 -0.96 -4.20
C ARG A 124 6.62 -1.80 -5.20
N LYS A 125 6.43 -3.07 -4.88
CA LYS A 125 5.61 -4.00 -5.64
C LYS A 125 4.42 -4.42 -4.80
N THR A 126 3.21 -4.06 -5.22
CA THR A 126 1.97 -4.53 -4.62
C THR A 126 1.41 -5.63 -5.50
N VAL A 127 1.24 -6.82 -4.94
CA VAL A 127 0.74 -8.02 -5.62
C VAL A 127 -0.59 -8.44 -5.03
N ASP A 128 -1.36 -9.18 -5.81
CA ASP A 128 -2.65 -9.72 -5.41
C ASP A 128 -3.64 -8.62 -4.96
N MET A 129 -3.66 -7.49 -5.68
CA MET A 129 -4.58 -6.38 -5.37
C MET A 129 -6.02 -6.81 -5.63
N TYR A 130 -6.89 -6.55 -4.64
CA TYR A 130 -8.30 -6.88 -4.72
C TYR A 130 -9.04 -5.90 -5.64
N THR A 131 -9.44 -6.38 -6.82
CA THR A 131 -10.08 -5.57 -7.87
C THR A 131 -11.12 -6.39 -8.62
N VAL A 132 -11.86 -5.71 -9.53
CA VAL A 132 -12.81 -6.38 -10.41
C VAL A 132 -12.06 -7.33 -11.35
N GLY A 133 -12.58 -8.53 -11.51
CA GLY A 133 -12.06 -9.53 -12.44
C GLY A 133 -12.16 -9.11 -13.91
N PRO A 134 -11.62 -9.93 -14.83
CA PRO A 134 -11.73 -9.67 -16.25
C PRO A 134 -13.20 -9.60 -16.69
N THR A 135 -13.48 -8.77 -17.70
CA THR A 135 -14.83 -8.62 -18.25
C THR A 135 -15.32 -9.95 -18.82
N LEU A 136 -16.51 -10.34 -18.38
CA LEU A 136 -17.20 -11.52 -18.92
C LEU A 136 -18.02 -11.15 -20.14
N PRO A 137 -18.21 -12.07 -21.10
CA PRO A 137 -19.15 -11.87 -22.21
C PRO A 137 -20.58 -11.62 -21.70
N ASP A 138 -21.35 -10.78 -22.36
CA ASP A 138 -22.74 -10.46 -21.98
C ASP A 138 -23.65 -11.71 -21.90
N THR A 139 -23.33 -12.74 -22.70
CA THR A 139 -24.02 -14.04 -22.70
C THR A 139 -23.82 -14.83 -21.39
N PHE A 140 -22.85 -14.46 -20.57
CA PHE A 140 -22.61 -15.13 -19.29
C PHE A 140 -23.67 -14.80 -18.24
N GLY A 141 -24.36 -13.65 -18.37
CA GLY A 141 -25.51 -13.28 -17.54
C GLY A 141 -25.17 -12.94 -16.08
N ALA A 142 -23.89 -12.77 -15.74
CA ALA A 142 -23.45 -12.36 -14.40
C ALA A 142 -22.29 -11.34 -14.49
N THR A 143 -22.16 -10.52 -13.45
CA THR A 143 -21.03 -9.59 -13.32
C THR A 143 -19.77 -10.31 -12.88
N ALA A 144 -18.61 -9.87 -13.38
CA ALA A 144 -17.33 -10.41 -12.96
C ALA A 144 -17.12 -10.23 -11.45
N PRO A 145 -16.75 -11.29 -10.71
CA PRO A 145 -16.48 -11.18 -9.29
C PRO A 145 -15.21 -10.36 -9.03
N LYS A 146 -15.15 -9.71 -7.88
CA LYS A 146 -13.92 -9.08 -7.40
C LYS A 146 -13.00 -10.13 -6.77
N GLY A 147 -11.71 -10.04 -7.02
CA GLY A 147 -10.72 -10.94 -6.45
C GLY A 147 -9.31 -10.35 -6.53
N ASN A 148 -8.30 -11.13 -6.21
CA ASN A 148 -6.91 -10.71 -6.25
C ASN A 148 -6.34 -10.88 -7.68
N TYR A 149 -6.63 -9.91 -8.57
CA TYR A 149 -6.33 -10.02 -10.00
C TYR A 149 -5.29 -9.04 -10.52
N ALA A 150 -4.84 -8.07 -9.72
CA ALA A 150 -3.95 -7.04 -10.22
C ALA A 150 -2.64 -6.94 -9.44
N ASP A 151 -1.59 -6.57 -10.16
CA ASP A 151 -0.28 -6.24 -9.62
C ASP A 151 0.08 -4.80 -10.01
N MET A 152 0.78 -4.11 -9.13
CA MET A 152 1.29 -2.76 -9.37
C MET A 152 2.75 -2.68 -8.94
N SER A 153 3.57 -2.02 -9.76
CA SER A 153 4.95 -1.70 -9.41
C SER A 153 5.14 -0.19 -9.44
N THR A 154 5.70 0.35 -8.37
CA THR A 154 6.05 1.76 -8.23
C THR A 154 7.52 1.85 -7.86
N TYR A 155 8.23 2.74 -8.51
CA TYR A 155 9.63 3.05 -8.19
C TYR A 155 9.82 4.56 -8.21
N GLY A 156 10.75 5.03 -7.42
CA GLY A 156 11.02 6.45 -7.34
C GLY A 156 12.31 6.74 -6.60
N TYR A 157 12.68 8.00 -6.63
CA TYR A 157 13.77 8.55 -5.85
C TYR A 157 13.30 9.80 -5.11
N GLU A 158 13.85 10.01 -3.93
CA GLU A 158 13.61 11.19 -3.10
C GLU A 158 14.95 11.81 -2.76
N ILE A 159 15.07 13.12 -2.92
CA ILE A 159 16.30 13.86 -2.60
C ILE A 159 15.90 15.06 -1.73
N ALA A 160 16.50 15.14 -0.55
CA ALA A 160 16.36 16.28 0.33
C ALA A 160 17.73 16.90 0.61
N LEU A 161 17.83 18.20 0.44
CA LEU A 161 19.02 18.99 0.74
C LEU A 161 18.66 20.05 1.77
N SER A 162 19.42 20.11 2.87
CA SER A 162 19.22 21.15 3.88
C SER A 162 20.54 21.81 4.24
N TYR A 163 20.49 23.12 4.40
CA TYR A 163 21.61 23.94 4.86
C TYR A 163 21.20 24.69 6.12
N ASN A 164 21.99 24.53 7.19
CA ASN A 164 21.77 25.20 8.46
C ASN A 164 23.05 25.91 8.87
N ASP A 165 22.96 27.17 9.23
CA ASP A 165 24.11 27.93 9.73
C ASP A 165 23.70 28.88 10.85
N SER A 166 24.71 29.33 11.59
CA SER A 166 24.56 30.28 12.68
C SER A 166 25.66 31.34 12.64
N PHE A 167 25.28 32.60 12.78
CA PHE A 167 26.19 33.71 12.90
C PHE A 167 25.72 34.69 13.97
N LYS A 168 26.63 35.58 14.40
CA LYS A 168 26.23 36.63 15.35
C LYS A 168 25.78 37.87 14.63
N LEU A 169 24.53 38.27 14.87
CA LEU A 169 23.97 39.53 14.39
C LEU A 169 23.76 40.46 15.58
N ALA A 170 24.40 41.63 15.57
CA ALA A 170 24.36 42.59 16.68
C ALA A 170 24.70 41.99 18.05
N GLY A 171 25.65 41.08 18.09
CA GLY A 171 26.10 40.40 19.33
C GLY A 171 25.18 39.26 19.79
N LYS A 172 24.04 38.98 19.14
CA LYS A 172 23.14 37.88 19.44
C LYS A 172 23.30 36.76 18.41
N PRO A 173 23.15 35.48 18.80
CA PRO A 173 23.20 34.38 17.87
C PRO A 173 21.93 34.40 16.96
N PHE A 174 22.16 34.33 15.66
CA PHE A 174 21.12 34.20 14.64
C PHE A 174 21.30 32.86 13.93
N ASN A 175 20.29 32.02 13.96
CA ASN A 175 20.28 30.72 13.32
C ASN A 175 19.29 30.75 12.15
N PHE A 176 19.68 30.18 11.01
CA PHE A 176 18.80 30.02 9.86
C PHE A 176 18.98 28.65 9.23
N GLY A 177 17.94 28.16 8.57
CA GLY A 177 17.94 26.92 7.83
C GLY A 177 17.12 27.02 6.55
N ILE A 178 17.58 26.37 5.51
CA ILE A 178 16.92 26.23 4.21
C ILE A 178 16.83 24.73 3.91
N LYS A 179 15.68 24.31 3.43
CA LYS A 179 15.41 22.91 3.03
C LYS A 179 14.72 22.88 1.68
#